data_af1ad98b80135fe12c7e0b5244715d18
#
_entry.id   af1ad98b80135fe12c7e0b5244715d18
#
_cell.length_a   1.000
_cell.length_b   1.000
_cell.length_c   1.000
_cell.angle_alpha   90.00
_cell.angle_beta   90.00
_cell.angle_gamma   90.00
#
_symmetry.space_group_name_H-M   'P 1'
#
loop_
_entity.id
_entity.type
_entity.pdbx_description
1 polymer ?
#
loop_
_entity_poly.entity_id
_entity_poly.type
_entity_poly.pdbx_seq_one_letter_code
_entity_poly.pdbx_strand_id
1 'polypeptide(L)'
;MKKETISFNDTGNFSKKFLSFINKDSKEEHFPDEKNIIKAIDKVDFGNSKRKTLHSEIISQYDSIEISNKLSENIDSILSDNTFTITTGHQLNVCTGPLLSLIH
;
A
#
# COMPACT_ATOMS: atom_id res chain seq x y z
N MET A 1 19.74 38.81 -6.59
CA MET A 1 18.58 37.98 -6.26
C MET A 1 18.82 37.26 -4.95
N LYS A 2 18.07 37.58 -3.91
CA LYS A 2 18.17 36.87 -2.63
C LYS A 2 17.44 35.54 -2.74
N LYS A 3 18.12 34.44 -2.50
CA LYS A 3 17.48 33.15 -2.33
C LYS A 3 17.01 33.05 -0.87
N GLU A 4 15.71 33.00 -0.66
CA GLU A 4 15.13 32.70 0.63
C GLU A 4 14.87 31.19 0.70
N THR A 5 15.42 30.54 1.72
CA THR A 5 15.14 29.13 2.00
C THR A 5 14.13 29.07 3.13
N ILE A 6 12.93 28.54 2.83
CA ILE A 6 11.87 28.33 3.81
C ILE A 6 11.87 26.86 4.21
N SER A 7 11.93 26.59 5.52
CA SER A 7 11.79 25.23 6.03
C SER A 7 10.35 24.73 5.88
N PHE A 8 10.14 23.43 5.63
CA PHE A 8 8.82 22.84 5.63
C PHE A 8 8.06 23.03 6.96
N ASN A 9 8.79 23.17 8.07
CA ASN A 9 8.20 23.45 9.37
C ASN A 9 7.51 24.81 9.44
N ASP A 10 7.94 25.74 8.63
CA ASP A 10 7.48 27.15 8.64
C ASP A 10 6.32 27.39 7.67
N THR A 11 6.00 26.43 6.82
CA THR A 11 4.92 26.57 5.83
C THR A 11 3.51 26.45 6.42
N GLY A 12 3.38 25.93 7.64
CA GLY A 12 2.14 25.90 8.43
C GLY A 12 1.04 24.94 7.93
N ASN A 13 1.14 24.42 6.73
CA ASN A 13 0.07 23.64 6.08
C ASN A 13 0.26 22.12 6.15
N PHE A 14 1.36 21.65 6.72
CA PHE A 14 1.62 20.23 6.82
C PHE A 14 1.24 19.69 8.21
N SER A 15 0.67 18.50 8.26
CA SER A 15 0.38 17.86 9.53
C SER A 15 1.67 17.57 10.32
N LYS A 16 1.59 17.66 11.65
CA LYS A 16 2.71 17.32 12.53
C LYS A 16 3.27 15.91 12.27
N LYS A 17 2.40 15.00 11.90
CA LYS A 17 2.75 13.62 11.55
C LYS A 17 3.61 13.54 10.27
N PHE A 18 3.24 14.29 9.25
CA PHE A 18 3.99 14.41 8.01
C PHE A 18 5.35 15.06 8.22
N LEU A 19 5.39 16.16 8.97
CA LEU A 19 6.65 16.85 9.31
C LEU A 19 7.58 15.94 10.13
N SER A 20 7.05 15.17 11.06
CA SER A 20 7.86 14.23 11.83
C SER A 20 8.43 13.11 10.95
N PHE A 21 7.70 12.68 9.94
CA PHE A 21 8.16 11.70 8.97
C PHE A 21 9.29 12.22 8.09
N ILE A 22 9.18 13.48 7.61
CA ILE A 22 10.22 14.11 6.78
C ILE A 22 11.51 14.35 7.58
N ASN A 23 11.39 14.81 8.83
CA ASN A 23 12.51 15.28 9.65
C ASN A 23 13.22 14.18 10.42
N LYS A 24 12.66 12.98 10.51
CA LYS A 24 13.30 11.86 11.20
C LYS A 24 14.28 11.12 10.30
N ASP A 25 15.39 10.72 10.88
CA ASP A 25 16.34 9.75 10.29
C ASP A 25 15.70 8.38 10.03
N SER A 26 14.47 8.17 10.51
CA SER A 26 13.65 6.99 10.26
C SER A 26 13.18 6.82 8.81
N LYS A 27 13.55 7.72 7.91
CA LYS A 27 13.30 7.56 6.46
C LYS A 27 13.89 6.27 5.93
N GLU A 28 15.04 5.85 6.46
CA GLU A 28 15.69 4.60 6.06
C GLU A 28 14.89 3.36 6.46
N GLU A 29 14.16 3.39 7.59
CA GLU A 29 13.34 2.26 8.03
C GLU A 29 12.04 2.10 7.25
N HIS A 30 11.55 3.19 6.64
CA HIS A 30 10.25 3.20 5.96
C HIS A 30 10.38 3.33 4.44
N PHE A 31 11.59 3.44 3.94
CA PHE A 31 11.82 3.43 2.51
C PHE A 31 11.51 2.04 1.93
N PRO A 32 10.77 1.93 0.82
CA PRO A 32 10.37 0.63 0.25
C PRO A 32 11.53 -0.03 -0.52
N ASP A 33 12.64 -0.27 0.16
CA ASP A 33 13.71 -1.09 -0.36
C ASP A 33 13.49 -2.58 0.00
N GLU A 34 14.23 -3.46 -0.64
CA GLU A 34 14.10 -4.90 -0.45
C GLU A 34 14.26 -5.32 1.02
N LYS A 35 15.21 -4.71 1.74
CA LYS A 35 15.48 -5.03 3.15
C LYS A 35 14.32 -4.64 4.06
N ASN A 36 13.72 -3.49 3.82
CA ASN A 36 12.60 -3.00 4.62
C ASN A 36 11.31 -3.76 4.29
N ILE A 37 11.13 -4.18 3.04
CA ILE A 37 10.02 -5.07 2.64
C ILE A 37 10.14 -6.42 3.36
N ILE A 38 11.31 -7.03 3.39
CA ILE A 38 11.53 -8.29 4.11
C ILE A 38 11.23 -8.14 5.60
N LYS A 39 11.75 -7.08 6.24
CA LYS A 39 11.45 -6.79 7.65
C LYS A 39 9.95 -6.56 7.91
N ALA A 40 9.25 -5.94 6.97
CA ALA A 40 7.81 -5.74 7.06
C ALA A 40 7.06 -7.07 6.96
N ILE A 41 7.49 -7.97 6.08
CA ILE A 41 6.94 -9.33 5.93
C ILE A 41 7.10 -10.10 7.24
N ASP A 42 8.27 -10.07 7.86
CA ASP A 42 8.55 -10.75 9.12
C ASP A 42 7.67 -10.26 10.29
N LYS A 43 7.21 -9.03 10.22
CA LYS A 43 6.31 -8.43 11.23
C LYS A 43 4.82 -8.74 10.98
N VAL A 44 4.48 -9.30 9.82
CA VAL A 44 3.07 -9.59 9.48
C VAL A 44 2.60 -10.83 10.22
N ASP A 45 1.69 -10.64 11.17
CA ASP A 45 0.97 -11.73 11.84
C ASP A 45 -0.33 -12.05 11.09
N PHE A 46 -0.21 -12.85 10.05
CA PHE A 46 -1.36 -13.32 9.27
C PHE A 46 -1.35 -14.85 9.18
N GLY A 47 -1.75 -15.48 10.29
CA GLY A 47 -1.71 -16.93 10.44
C GLY A 47 -2.69 -17.69 9.53
N ASN A 48 -2.51 -18.99 9.44
CA ASN A 48 -3.27 -19.91 8.56
C ASN A 48 -4.79 -19.85 8.78
N SER A 49 -5.25 -19.59 10.00
CA SER A 49 -6.69 -19.45 10.28
C SER A 49 -7.28 -18.23 9.56
N LYS A 50 -6.58 -17.09 9.61
CA LYS A 50 -6.99 -15.87 8.92
C LYS A 50 -6.96 -16.04 7.41
N ARG A 51 -5.97 -16.77 6.87
CA ARG A 51 -5.85 -17.10 5.44
C ARG A 51 -7.02 -17.95 4.95
N LYS A 52 -7.40 -18.97 5.70
CA LYS A 52 -8.56 -19.81 5.38
C LYS A 52 -9.87 -19.01 5.39
N THR A 53 -10.06 -18.15 6.37
CA THR A 53 -11.24 -17.29 6.44
C THR A 53 -11.29 -16.35 5.24
N LEU A 54 -10.18 -15.69 4.92
CA LEU A 54 -10.09 -14.79 3.76
C LEU A 54 -10.36 -15.55 2.45
N HIS A 55 -9.76 -16.72 2.27
CA HIS A 55 -9.97 -17.55 1.09
C HIS A 55 -11.45 -17.94 0.92
N SER A 56 -12.10 -18.42 1.99
CA SER A 56 -13.51 -18.79 1.93
C SER A 56 -14.43 -17.60 1.63
N GLU A 57 -14.15 -16.44 2.19
CA GLU A 57 -14.90 -15.21 1.90
C GLU A 57 -14.75 -14.76 0.44
N ILE A 58 -13.54 -14.81 -0.09
CA ILE A 58 -13.31 -14.48 -1.50
C ILE A 58 -14.05 -15.45 -2.42
N ILE A 59 -13.97 -16.75 -2.16
CA ILE A 59 -14.71 -17.75 -2.95
C ILE A 59 -16.22 -17.48 -2.91
N SER A 60 -16.76 -17.17 -1.74
CA SER A 60 -18.20 -16.89 -1.61
C SER A 60 -18.63 -15.66 -2.41
N GLN A 61 -17.78 -14.66 -2.54
CA GLN A 61 -18.04 -13.47 -3.35
C GLN A 61 -18.07 -13.77 -4.85
N TYR A 62 -17.40 -14.81 -5.30
CA TYR A 62 -17.36 -15.25 -6.71
C TYR A 62 -18.37 -16.36 -7.03
N ASP A 63 -19.23 -16.78 -6.09
CA ASP A 63 -20.16 -17.92 -6.24
C ASP A 63 -21.08 -17.82 -7.47
N SER A 64 -21.40 -16.60 -7.90
CA SER A 64 -22.25 -16.34 -9.07
C SER A 64 -21.46 -15.89 -10.32
N ILE A 65 -20.15 -15.90 -10.28
CA ILE A 65 -19.29 -15.38 -11.33
C ILE A 65 -18.38 -16.50 -11.84
N GLU A 66 -18.35 -16.67 -13.16
CA GLU A 66 -17.39 -17.59 -13.78
C GLU A 66 -15.96 -17.07 -13.60
N ILE A 67 -15.13 -17.84 -12.89
CA ILE A 67 -13.73 -17.49 -12.64
C ILE A 67 -12.81 -18.22 -13.60
N SER A 68 -11.81 -17.52 -14.11
CA SER A 68 -10.75 -18.13 -14.94
C SER A 68 -9.83 -19.02 -14.11
N ASN A 69 -9.18 -20.00 -14.74
CA ASN A 69 -8.22 -20.86 -14.07
C ASN A 69 -7.12 -20.06 -13.37
N LYS A 70 -6.61 -19.01 -14.01
CA LYS A 70 -5.59 -18.14 -13.44
C LYS A 70 -6.06 -17.41 -12.19
N LEU A 71 -7.32 -16.97 -12.18
CA LEU A 71 -7.90 -16.33 -10.99
C LEU A 71 -8.07 -17.34 -9.86
N SER A 72 -8.52 -18.55 -10.16
CA SER A 72 -8.62 -19.65 -9.18
C SER A 72 -7.26 -19.94 -8.53
N GLU A 73 -6.21 -20.10 -9.34
CA GLU A 73 -4.84 -20.29 -8.84
C GLU A 73 -4.37 -19.16 -7.94
N ASN A 74 -4.68 -17.90 -8.29
CA ASN A 74 -4.33 -16.74 -7.48
C ASN A 74 -5.09 -16.72 -6.14
N ILE A 75 -6.37 -17.11 -6.14
CA ILE A 75 -7.16 -17.22 -4.92
C ILE A 75 -6.58 -18.32 -4.02
N ASP A 76 -6.26 -19.48 -4.58
CA ASP A 76 -5.69 -20.59 -3.84
C ASP A 76 -4.30 -20.26 -3.26
N SER A 77 -3.54 -19.41 -3.93
CA SER A 77 -2.23 -18.95 -3.44
C SER A 77 -2.32 -18.20 -2.09
N ILE A 78 -3.47 -17.67 -1.73
CA ILE A 78 -3.70 -17.02 -0.42
C ILE A 78 -3.47 -17.95 0.75
N LEU A 79 -3.72 -19.25 0.55
CA LEU A 79 -3.51 -20.29 1.57
C LEU A 79 -2.02 -20.54 1.87
N SER A 80 -1.12 -20.13 0.98
CA SER A 80 0.32 -20.29 1.19
C SER A 80 0.86 -19.24 2.17
N ASP A 81 1.71 -19.69 3.08
CA ASP A 81 2.37 -18.82 4.07
C ASP A 81 3.31 -17.79 3.43
N ASN A 82 3.78 -18.05 2.20
CA ASN A 82 4.68 -17.17 1.46
C ASN A 82 3.97 -16.15 0.57
N THR A 83 2.65 -16.10 0.62
CA THR A 83 1.89 -15.14 -0.18
C THR A 83 1.61 -13.88 0.64
N PHE A 84 2.00 -12.73 0.10
CA PHE A 84 1.78 -11.41 0.68
C PHE A 84 1.18 -10.48 -0.36
N THR A 85 0.45 -9.48 0.11
CA THR A 85 -0.13 -8.44 -0.73
C THR A 85 0.48 -7.09 -0.40
N ILE A 86 0.64 -6.26 -1.42
CA ILE A 86 1.04 -4.87 -1.26
C ILE A 86 -0.14 -4.00 -1.68
N THR A 87 -0.60 -3.18 -0.74
CA THR A 87 -1.69 -2.23 -1.01
C THR A 87 -1.12 -0.84 -1.18
N THR A 88 -1.41 -0.22 -2.29
CA THR A 88 -1.01 1.16 -2.58
C THR A 88 -2.24 2.03 -2.76
N GLY A 89 -2.20 3.26 -2.22
CA GLY A 89 -3.20 4.27 -2.51
C GLY A 89 -2.99 4.83 -3.92
N HIS A 90 -4.03 4.86 -4.72
CA HIS A 90 -4.00 5.40 -6.07
C HIS A 90 -5.08 6.44 -6.26
N GLN A 91 -4.71 7.59 -6.83
CA GLN A 91 -5.69 8.61 -7.18
C GLN A 91 -6.50 8.19 -8.40
N LEU A 92 -7.76 8.59 -8.45
CA LEU A 92 -8.58 8.44 -9.64
C LEU A 92 -7.96 9.22 -10.80
N ASN A 93 -7.77 8.54 -11.91
CA ASN A 93 -7.24 9.11 -13.13
C ASN A 93 -8.34 9.23 -14.18
N VAL A 94 -8.30 10.33 -14.93
CA VAL A 94 -9.10 10.50 -16.14
C VAL A 94 -8.13 10.62 -17.31
N CYS A 95 -8.32 9.79 -18.33
CA CYS A 95 -7.38 9.66 -19.45
C CYS A 95 -5.97 9.28 -18.97
N THR A 96 -5.02 10.19 -19.04
CA THR A 96 -3.62 9.95 -18.68
C THR A 96 -3.16 10.67 -17.42
N GLY A 97 -4.06 11.34 -16.72
CA GLY A 97 -3.72 12.15 -15.56
C GLY A 97 -4.68 12.03 -14.38
N PRO A 98 -4.26 12.42 -13.19
CA PRO A 98 -5.14 12.46 -12.02
C PRO A 98 -6.35 13.35 -12.25
N LEU A 99 -7.52 12.93 -11.76
CA LEU A 99 -8.76 13.68 -11.89
C LEU A 99 -8.64 15.10 -11.35
N LEU A 100 -7.93 15.30 -10.23
CA LEU A 100 -7.74 16.62 -9.63
C LEU A 100 -6.95 17.60 -10.51
N SER A 101 -6.06 17.10 -11.37
CA SER A 101 -5.30 17.94 -12.29
C SER A 101 -6.16 18.51 -13.43
N LEU A 102 -7.33 17.93 -13.68
CA LEU A 102 -8.26 18.42 -14.71
C LEU A 102 -9.24 19.47 -14.19
N ILE A 103 -9.36 19.62 -12.87
CA ILE A 103 -10.26 20.59 -12.23
C ILE A 103 -9.57 21.95 -12.03
N HIS A 104 -8.27 21.98 -12.04
CA HIS A 104 -7.42 23.16 -11.99
C HIS A 104 -7.08 23.66 -13.41
#